data_884c44dd9784b7f29c91ed6c937d464e
#
_entry.id   884c44dd9784b7f29c91ed6c937d464e
#
_cell.length_a   1.000
_cell.length_b   1.000
_cell.length_c   1.000
_cell.angle_alpha   90.00
_cell.angle_beta   90.00
_cell.angle_gamma   90.00
#
_symmetry.space_group_name_H-M   'P 1'
#
loop_
_entity.id
_entity.type
_entity.pdbx_description
1 polymer ?
#
loop_
_entity_poly.entity_id
_entity_poly.type
_entity_poly.pdbx_seq_one_letter_code
_entity_poly.pdbx_strand_id
1 'polypeptide(L)'
;MSQTADQPNVEQASGDVPPHRYTPALAQQIELAWQDRWESEGTFHTPNPTGRLSEGFDRVADRPKYFLMDMFPYPSGAGLHVGHPLGYLGTDVTSRFRRMDGDNVLHPMGYDAFGLPAEQFAVQTGQHPRVTTEANIAAIKAQLRRLGVDHDDRRSFATIDPGYYKWTQWIFLQLFGSWFDETAGKARPIEELVAELDAGTRTPAPETNPSGRPWAELDEVARRKVVDAYRLAYLHEAPVNWCPGLGTVLSNEEVTADGRSERGNFPVFRRPLKQWMMRITAYADRLIDDLDRLDWSDSLKLMQRNWIGRSTGAKVRFAVGVAGRVDDAASESIEVFTTRPDTLFGATYMVLAPEHPLVAALTADAWPDGTDPRWTGERRRRPRRCAATSGRPLAARSWTARTPAARRPVSGWGSPR
;
A
#
# COMPACT_ATOMS: atom_id res chain seq x y z
N MET A 1 -23.18 -24.75 31.08
CA MET A 1 -23.02 -26.13 30.66
C MET A 1 -21.68 -26.22 29.94
N SER A 2 -20.72 -26.75 30.68
CA SER A 2 -19.30 -26.92 30.24
C SER A 2 -19.23 -28.12 29.29
N GLN A 3 -18.82 -27.88 28.04
CA GLN A 3 -18.37 -28.97 27.17
C GLN A 3 -16.83 -29.00 27.23
N THR A 4 -16.33 -29.92 28.02
CA THR A 4 -14.95 -30.38 27.96
C THR A 4 -14.73 -31.07 26.61
N ALA A 5 -13.86 -30.48 25.78
CA ALA A 5 -13.39 -31.14 24.56
C ALA A 5 -12.59 -32.38 24.92
N ASP A 6 -13.07 -33.50 24.49
CA ASP A 6 -12.44 -34.83 24.57
C ASP A 6 -11.12 -34.79 23.80
N GLN A 7 -10.01 -34.91 24.52
CA GLN A 7 -8.69 -35.15 23.91
C GLN A 7 -8.69 -36.59 23.40
N PRO A 8 -8.26 -36.85 22.16
CA PRO A 8 -8.16 -38.25 21.69
C PRO A 8 -7.08 -38.93 22.51
N ASN A 9 -7.52 -39.94 23.23
CA ASN A 9 -6.71 -40.91 23.97
C ASN A 9 -5.82 -41.65 22.96
N VAL A 10 -4.54 -41.26 22.88
CA VAL A 10 -3.57 -42.06 22.11
C VAL A 10 -3.27 -43.31 22.91
N GLU A 11 -4.08 -44.34 22.70
CA GLU A 11 -3.74 -45.69 23.15
C GLU A 11 -2.34 -46.04 22.63
N GLN A 12 -1.42 -46.19 23.58
CA GLN A 12 -0.11 -46.75 23.34
C GLN A 12 -0.29 -48.20 22.85
N ALA A 13 -0.30 -48.37 21.53
CA ALA A 13 -0.13 -49.70 20.93
C ALA A 13 1.29 -50.17 21.28
N SER A 14 1.40 -50.91 22.36
CA SER A 14 2.58 -51.70 22.74
C SER A 14 2.66 -52.96 21.85
N GLY A 15 2.75 -52.77 20.54
CA GLY A 15 3.13 -53.78 19.59
C GLY A 15 4.58 -53.54 19.17
N ASP A 16 5.36 -54.60 19.06
CA ASP A 16 6.76 -54.66 18.65
C ASP A 16 7.08 -53.68 17.51
N VAL A 17 7.43 -52.45 17.85
CA VAL A 17 7.88 -51.44 16.86
C VAL A 17 9.30 -51.84 16.50
N PRO A 18 9.60 -52.18 15.23
CA PRO A 18 10.96 -52.48 14.82
C PRO A 18 11.93 -51.41 15.30
N PRO A 19 13.12 -51.78 15.87
CA PRO A 19 14.04 -50.88 16.54
C PRO A 19 14.55 -49.74 15.64
N HIS A 20 14.30 -49.81 14.33
CA HIS A 20 14.71 -48.79 13.35
C HIS A 20 13.55 -48.00 12.75
N ARG A 21 12.33 -48.15 13.27
CA ARG A 21 11.18 -47.40 12.74
C ARG A 21 11.24 -45.96 13.19
N TYR A 22 11.26 -45.04 12.22
CA TYR A 22 11.14 -43.60 12.47
C TYR A 22 9.71 -43.27 12.94
N THR A 23 9.57 -42.96 14.20
CA THR A 23 8.28 -42.60 14.81
C THR A 23 8.20 -41.09 15.05
N PRO A 24 7.01 -40.48 15.18
CA PRO A 24 6.87 -39.07 15.52
C PRO A 24 7.60 -38.66 16.80
N ALA A 25 7.62 -39.57 17.82
CA ALA A 25 8.34 -39.32 19.07
C ALA A 25 9.85 -39.30 18.87
N LEU A 26 10.41 -40.24 18.09
CA LEU A 26 11.83 -40.27 17.75
C LEU A 26 12.20 -39.06 16.87
N ALA A 27 11.36 -38.70 15.91
CA ALA A 27 11.54 -37.51 15.09
C ALA A 27 11.65 -36.26 15.96
N GLN A 28 10.70 -36.06 16.87
CA GLN A 28 10.70 -34.94 17.80
C GLN A 28 11.94 -34.89 18.66
N GLN A 29 12.39 -36.00 19.18
CA GLN A 29 13.59 -36.08 19.99
C GLN A 29 14.85 -35.65 19.21
N ILE A 30 15.01 -36.17 17.98
CA ILE A 30 16.14 -35.83 17.09
C ILE A 30 16.10 -34.35 16.73
N GLU A 31 14.95 -33.83 16.30
CA GLU A 31 14.80 -32.46 15.86
C GLU A 31 15.11 -31.47 16.99
N LEU A 32 14.59 -31.69 18.19
CA LEU A 32 14.88 -30.82 19.33
C LEU A 32 16.36 -30.84 19.70
N ALA A 33 16.99 -32.02 19.72
CA ALA A 33 18.42 -32.13 20.03
C ALA A 33 19.29 -31.37 19.02
N TRP A 34 18.93 -31.44 17.72
CA TRP A 34 19.64 -30.66 16.69
C TRP A 34 19.39 -29.16 16.77
N GLN A 35 18.17 -28.73 17.07
CA GLN A 35 17.86 -27.32 17.26
C GLN A 35 18.64 -26.73 18.45
N ASP A 36 18.68 -27.42 19.57
CA ASP A 36 19.48 -27.05 20.75
C ASP A 36 21.00 -26.96 20.42
N ARG A 37 21.47 -27.88 19.61
CA ARG A 37 22.86 -27.91 19.18
C ARG A 37 23.18 -26.73 18.25
N TRP A 38 22.34 -26.48 17.22
CA TRP A 38 22.52 -25.36 16.28
C TRP A 38 22.53 -24.02 17.01
N GLU A 39 21.66 -23.85 18.00
CA GLU A 39 21.58 -22.64 18.81
C GLU A 39 22.85 -22.46 19.65
N SER A 40 23.29 -23.52 20.37
CA SER A 40 24.47 -23.49 21.22
C SER A 40 25.79 -23.27 20.48
N GLU A 41 25.90 -23.85 19.25
CA GLU A 41 27.07 -23.70 18.38
C GLU A 41 27.02 -22.43 17.53
N GLY A 42 25.89 -21.73 17.49
CA GLY A 42 25.69 -20.57 16.61
C GLY A 42 25.80 -20.92 15.11
N THR A 43 25.32 -22.10 14.73
CA THR A 43 25.50 -22.68 13.37
C THR A 43 25.03 -21.75 12.26
N PHE A 44 23.97 -20.99 12.49
CA PHE A 44 23.37 -20.08 11.51
C PHE A 44 23.76 -18.61 11.73
N HIS A 45 24.66 -18.33 12.65
CA HIS A 45 25.14 -16.99 12.92
C HIS A 45 25.91 -16.40 11.72
N THR A 46 25.60 -15.15 11.39
CA THR A 46 26.30 -14.41 10.34
C THR A 46 27.03 -13.21 10.96
N PRO A 47 28.36 -13.26 11.10
CA PRO A 47 29.11 -12.21 11.78
C PRO A 47 29.23 -10.94 10.94
N ASN A 48 29.33 -9.80 11.63
CA ASN A 48 29.65 -8.51 11.01
C ASN A 48 31.18 -8.37 10.82
N PRO A 49 31.64 -7.55 9.86
CA PRO A 49 33.06 -7.23 9.76
C PRO A 49 33.65 -6.55 10.99
N THR A 50 32.85 -5.73 11.68
CA THR A 50 33.27 -4.95 12.87
C THR A 50 32.12 -4.74 13.84
N GLY A 51 32.45 -4.38 15.07
CA GLY A 51 31.50 -3.98 16.09
C GLY A 51 30.70 -5.15 16.67
N ARG A 52 29.45 -4.88 17.05
CA ARG A 52 28.57 -5.89 17.61
C ARG A 52 28.34 -7.03 16.61
N LEU A 53 28.37 -8.27 17.07
CA LEU A 53 28.24 -9.50 16.27
C LEU A 53 29.39 -9.75 15.29
N SER A 54 30.62 -9.26 15.59
CA SER A 54 31.81 -9.50 14.76
C SER A 54 32.55 -10.79 15.08
N GLU A 55 32.24 -11.45 16.17
CA GLU A 55 32.88 -12.70 16.57
C GLU A 55 32.75 -13.76 15.47
N GLY A 56 33.87 -14.32 15.06
CA GLY A 56 33.95 -15.34 14.01
C GLY A 56 33.97 -14.79 12.58
N PHE A 57 34.04 -13.48 12.38
CA PHE A 57 34.07 -12.88 11.04
C PHE A 57 35.27 -13.36 10.21
N ASP A 58 36.45 -13.50 10.81
CA ASP A 58 37.68 -13.94 10.13
C ASP A 58 37.51 -15.29 9.41
N ARG A 59 36.62 -16.16 9.90
CA ARG A 59 36.33 -17.46 9.30
C ARG A 59 35.53 -17.38 7.99
N VAL A 60 34.87 -16.25 7.77
CA VAL A 60 33.94 -16.04 6.63
C VAL A 60 34.28 -14.79 5.83
N ALA A 61 35.37 -14.09 6.16
CA ALA A 61 35.73 -12.80 5.54
C ALA A 61 35.88 -12.88 4.02
N ASP A 62 36.48 -13.96 3.53
CA ASP A 62 36.76 -14.18 2.11
C ASP A 62 35.63 -14.93 1.39
N ARG A 63 34.57 -15.32 2.09
CA ARG A 63 33.45 -16.03 1.47
C ARG A 63 32.56 -15.06 0.70
N PRO A 64 31.99 -15.50 -0.44
CA PRO A 64 30.95 -14.73 -1.11
C PRO A 64 29.81 -14.44 -0.15
N LYS A 65 29.25 -13.22 -0.24
CA LYS A 65 28.12 -12.81 0.61
C LYS A 65 26.81 -13.12 -0.10
N TYR A 66 25.93 -13.80 0.62
CA TYR A 66 24.58 -14.07 0.14
C TYR A 66 23.56 -13.53 1.13
N PHE A 67 22.66 -12.66 0.65
CA PHE A 67 21.58 -12.09 1.46
C PHE A 67 20.25 -12.65 1.02
N LEU A 68 19.56 -13.32 1.93
CA LEU A 68 18.27 -13.94 1.70
C LEU A 68 17.24 -13.33 2.63
N MET A 69 16.11 -12.92 2.07
CA MET A 69 15.01 -12.32 2.83
C MET A 69 13.74 -13.14 2.67
N ASP A 70 13.00 -13.26 3.77
CA ASP A 70 11.64 -13.75 3.81
C ASP A 70 10.64 -12.61 3.91
N MET A 71 9.40 -12.85 3.45
CA MET A 71 8.28 -12.04 3.88
C MET A 71 8.04 -12.28 5.36
N PHE A 72 8.36 -11.29 6.18
CA PHE A 72 8.21 -11.42 7.63
C PHE A 72 6.74 -11.45 8.06
N PRO A 73 6.39 -12.29 9.08
CA PRO A 73 5.02 -12.50 9.48
C PRO A 73 4.43 -11.29 10.19
N TYR A 74 3.11 -11.16 10.06
CA TYR A 74 2.31 -10.21 10.80
C TYR A 74 1.81 -10.86 12.10
N PRO A 75 2.24 -10.41 13.30
CA PRO A 75 1.88 -11.05 14.58
C PRO A 75 0.46 -10.67 15.04
N SER A 76 -0.53 -10.79 14.15
CA SER A 76 -1.94 -10.46 14.41
C SER A 76 -2.74 -11.55 15.09
N GLY A 77 -2.16 -12.74 15.24
CA GLY A 77 -2.79 -13.91 15.85
C GLY A 77 -1.80 -14.71 16.69
N ALA A 78 -2.31 -15.75 17.34
CA ALA A 78 -1.54 -16.57 18.28
C ALA A 78 -0.41 -17.41 17.65
N GLY A 79 -0.17 -17.30 16.35
CA GLY A 79 0.88 -18.03 15.66
C GLY A 79 0.81 -17.99 14.14
N LEU A 80 1.67 -18.81 13.54
CA LEU A 80 1.75 -18.97 12.08
C LEU A 80 0.55 -19.75 11.54
N HIS A 81 0.04 -19.36 10.37
CA HIS A 81 -0.86 -20.18 9.60
C HIS A 81 -0.08 -21.03 8.58
N VAL A 82 -0.72 -22.05 8.00
CA VAL A 82 -0.09 -23.03 7.10
C VAL A 82 0.57 -22.43 5.84
N GLY A 83 0.21 -21.22 5.45
CA GLY A 83 0.83 -20.53 4.33
C GLY A 83 2.24 -19.97 4.63
N HIS A 84 2.56 -19.68 5.88
CA HIS A 84 3.88 -19.17 6.26
C HIS A 84 5.01 -20.17 5.99
N PRO A 85 4.91 -21.45 6.44
CA PRO A 85 5.96 -22.43 6.18
C PRO A 85 6.26 -22.66 4.70
N LEU A 86 5.30 -22.44 3.80
CA LEU A 86 5.52 -22.63 2.36
C LEU A 86 6.66 -21.72 1.83
N GLY A 87 6.68 -20.46 2.22
CA GLY A 87 7.76 -19.55 1.86
C GLY A 87 9.05 -19.85 2.63
N TYR A 88 8.93 -19.96 3.96
CA TYR A 88 10.09 -20.10 4.85
C TYR A 88 10.89 -21.38 4.64
N LEU A 89 10.25 -22.50 4.28
CA LEU A 89 10.95 -23.73 3.94
C LEU A 89 11.69 -23.61 2.60
N GLY A 90 11.15 -22.86 1.63
CA GLY A 90 11.82 -22.62 0.35
C GLY A 90 13.10 -21.80 0.52
N THR A 91 13.04 -20.75 1.31
CA THR A 91 14.20 -19.90 1.64
C THR A 91 15.20 -20.64 2.54
N ASP A 92 14.74 -21.42 3.52
CA ASP A 92 15.58 -22.27 4.35
C ASP A 92 16.42 -23.26 3.53
N VAL A 93 15.78 -23.96 2.60
CA VAL A 93 16.51 -24.87 1.67
C VAL A 93 17.57 -24.13 0.87
N THR A 94 17.23 -22.95 0.34
CA THR A 94 18.16 -22.11 -0.41
C THR A 94 19.31 -21.63 0.46
N SER A 95 19.04 -21.19 1.68
CA SER A 95 20.03 -20.72 2.62
C SER A 95 21.01 -21.83 3.00
N ARG A 96 20.51 -23.01 3.33
CA ARG A 96 21.35 -24.19 3.65
C ARG A 96 22.21 -24.60 2.47
N PHE A 97 21.65 -24.64 1.27
CA PHE A 97 22.41 -24.92 0.05
C PHE A 97 23.57 -23.93 -0.11
N ARG A 98 23.31 -22.64 -0.02
CA ARG A 98 24.31 -21.59 -0.16
C ARG A 98 25.40 -21.68 0.94
N ARG A 99 25.04 -21.97 2.18
CA ARG A 99 26.02 -22.22 3.27
C ARG A 99 26.90 -23.42 2.98
N MET A 100 26.33 -24.51 2.46
CA MET A 100 27.06 -25.72 2.09
C MET A 100 27.97 -25.49 0.86
N ASP A 101 27.59 -24.60 -0.04
CA ASP A 101 28.36 -24.17 -1.21
C ASP A 101 29.50 -23.20 -0.84
N GLY A 102 29.54 -22.74 0.41
CA GLY A 102 30.64 -21.92 0.95
C GLY A 102 30.33 -20.45 1.13
N ASP A 103 29.11 -20.00 0.87
CA ASP A 103 28.72 -18.61 1.04
C ASP A 103 28.60 -18.20 2.52
N ASN A 104 28.85 -16.91 2.80
CA ASN A 104 28.49 -16.26 4.05
C ASN A 104 27.05 -15.73 3.92
N VAL A 105 26.09 -16.52 4.42
CA VAL A 105 24.67 -16.27 4.23
C VAL A 105 24.09 -15.47 5.37
N LEU A 106 23.48 -14.32 5.06
CA LEU A 106 22.65 -13.54 5.98
C LEU A 106 21.18 -13.86 5.72
N HIS A 107 20.54 -14.59 6.66
CA HIS A 107 19.12 -14.95 6.62
C HIS A 107 18.44 -14.48 7.91
N PRO A 108 17.96 -13.21 7.97
CA PRO A 108 17.29 -12.67 9.15
C PRO A 108 15.78 -12.93 9.08
N MET A 109 15.11 -12.84 10.25
CA MET A 109 13.67 -12.82 10.37
C MET A 109 13.21 -11.55 11.09
N GLY A 110 12.16 -10.90 10.57
CA GLY A 110 11.51 -9.75 11.20
C GLY A 110 10.06 -10.03 11.57
N TYR A 111 9.41 -9.04 12.20
CA TYR A 111 7.99 -9.08 12.56
C TYR A 111 7.33 -7.77 12.21
N ASP A 112 6.32 -7.80 11.34
CA ASP A 112 5.51 -6.62 10.99
C ASP A 112 4.46 -6.40 12.08
N ALA A 113 4.82 -5.59 13.06
CA ALA A 113 4.15 -5.59 14.35
C ALA A 113 3.18 -4.41 14.57
N PHE A 114 3.12 -3.44 13.67
CA PHE A 114 2.09 -2.40 13.67
C PHE A 114 0.84 -2.87 12.93
N GLY A 115 -0.34 -2.39 13.36
CA GLY A 115 -1.53 -2.54 12.56
C GLY A 115 -2.84 -2.68 13.30
N LEU A 116 -3.92 -2.54 12.54
CA LEU A 116 -5.30 -2.52 12.99
C LEU A 116 -5.71 -3.74 13.85
N PRO A 117 -5.29 -4.99 13.57
CA PRO A 117 -5.69 -6.13 14.40
C PRO A 117 -5.25 -6.02 15.86
N ALA A 118 -4.00 -5.61 16.10
CA ALA A 118 -3.48 -5.42 17.45
C ALA A 118 -4.18 -4.25 18.17
N GLU A 119 -4.44 -3.16 17.42
CA GLU A 119 -5.14 -1.98 17.94
C GLU A 119 -6.59 -2.29 18.30
N GLN A 120 -7.33 -3.01 17.46
CA GLN A 120 -8.70 -3.42 17.73
C GLN A 120 -8.79 -4.40 18.91
N PHE A 121 -7.86 -5.34 19.03
CA PHE A 121 -7.80 -6.21 20.19
C PHE A 121 -7.53 -5.42 21.47
N ALA A 122 -6.66 -4.42 21.41
CA ALA A 122 -6.42 -3.53 22.54
C ALA A 122 -7.65 -2.75 22.97
N VAL A 123 -8.43 -2.22 22.02
CA VAL A 123 -9.70 -1.55 22.30
C VAL A 123 -10.71 -2.50 22.97
N GLN A 124 -10.81 -3.73 22.49
CA GLN A 124 -11.75 -4.73 23.02
C GLN A 124 -11.36 -5.22 24.42
N THR A 125 -10.08 -5.35 24.69
CA THR A 125 -9.58 -5.95 25.96
C THR A 125 -9.11 -4.93 26.98
N GLY A 126 -8.95 -3.66 26.60
CA GLY A 126 -8.34 -2.63 27.44
C GLY A 126 -6.84 -2.80 27.71
N GLN A 127 -6.18 -3.68 26.97
CA GLN A 127 -4.74 -3.91 27.07
C GLN A 127 -3.96 -3.05 26.08
N HIS A 128 -2.74 -2.65 26.44
CA HIS A 128 -1.87 -1.96 25.50
C HIS A 128 -1.46 -2.89 24.34
N PRO A 129 -1.52 -2.46 23.06
CA PRO A 129 -1.25 -3.31 21.89
C PRO A 129 0.08 -4.06 21.95
N ARG A 130 1.12 -3.43 22.52
CA ARG A 130 2.47 -4.02 22.68
C ARG A 130 2.44 -5.36 23.41
N VAL A 131 1.64 -5.49 24.47
CA VAL A 131 1.58 -6.70 25.30
C VAL A 131 1.20 -7.93 24.46
N THR A 132 0.12 -7.81 23.71
CA THR A 132 -0.35 -8.89 22.83
C THR A 132 0.62 -9.14 21.68
N THR A 133 1.13 -8.06 21.07
CA THR A 133 2.08 -8.16 19.95
C THR A 133 3.36 -8.88 20.35
N GLU A 134 3.96 -8.54 21.51
CA GLU A 134 5.17 -9.21 22.00
C GLU A 134 4.91 -10.68 22.35
N ALA A 135 3.75 -11.00 22.93
CA ALA A 135 3.37 -12.39 23.19
C ALA A 135 3.20 -13.20 21.89
N ASN A 136 2.58 -12.62 20.87
CA ASN A 136 2.43 -13.25 19.55
C ASN A 136 3.80 -13.44 18.85
N ILE A 137 4.70 -12.46 18.93
CA ILE A 137 6.07 -12.59 18.41
C ILE A 137 6.78 -13.77 19.09
N ALA A 138 6.69 -13.87 20.42
CA ALA A 138 7.29 -14.97 21.16
C ALA A 138 6.74 -16.34 20.73
N ALA A 139 5.42 -16.43 20.52
CA ALA A 139 4.78 -17.64 20.00
C ALA A 139 5.26 -18.00 18.59
N ILE A 140 5.34 -17.03 17.69
CA ILE A 140 5.84 -17.22 16.32
C ILE A 140 7.31 -17.67 16.34
N LYS A 141 8.16 -17.05 17.16
CA LYS A 141 9.57 -17.46 17.33
C LYS A 141 9.68 -18.94 17.75
N ALA A 142 8.89 -19.34 18.74
CA ALA A 142 8.86 -20.73 19.17
C ALA A 142 8.43 -21.69 18.06
N GLN A 143 7.46 -21.30 17.24
CA GLN A 143 7.00 -22.09 16.10
C GLN A 143 8.04 -22.16 14.98
N LEU A 144 8.71 -21.05 14.64
CA LEU A 144 9.81 -21.03 13.65
C LEU A 144 10.96 -21.92 14.11
N ARG A 145 11.34 -21.83 15.39
CA ARG A 145 12.33 -22.72 15.99
C ARG A 145 11.90 -24.17 15.84
N ARG A 146 10.63 -24.48 16.08
CA ARG A 146 10.10 -25.85 15.97
C ARG A 146 10.10 -26.39 14.54
N LEU A 147 9.97 -25.50 13.53
CA LEU A 147 10.16 -25.85 12.12
C LEU A 147 11.63 -26.10 11.76
N GLY A 148 12.55 -25.64 12.59
CA GLY A 148 13.98 -25.84 12.40
C GLY A 148 14.60 -24.97 11.31
N VAL A 149 13.98 -23.82 10.97
CA VAL A 149 14.52 -22.87 9.99
C VAL A 149 15.84 -22.23 10.44
N ASP A 150 16.70 -21.86 9.51
CA ASP A 150 18.08 -21.43 9.73
C ASP A 150 18.28 -19.91 9.88
N HIS A 151 17.29 -19.22 10.45
CA HIS A 151 17.41 -17.79 10.70
C HIS A 151 18.47 -17.46 11.77
N ASP A 152 19.20 -16.34 11.59
CA ASP A 152 20.05 -15.77 12.63
C ASP A 152 19.20 -14.95 13.61
N ASP A 153 18.75 -15.56 14.70
CA ASP A 153 17.88 -14.93 15.70
C ASP A 153 18.46 -13.66 16.35
N ARG A 154 19.79 -13.51 16.36
CA ARG A 154 20.46 -12.30 16.87
C ARG A 154 20.16 -11.07 15.99
N ARG A 155 19.69 -11.28 14.76
CA ARG A 155 19.31 -10.26 13.77
C ARG A 155 17.81 -10.12 13.62
N SER A 156 17.07 -10.77 14.49
CA SER A 156 15.63 -10.63 14.57
C SER A 156 15.25 -9.22 15.02
N PHE A 157 14.19 -8.66 14.43
CA PHE A 157 13.67 -7.33 14.75
C PHE A 157 12.14 -7.29 14.65
N ALA A 158 11.54 -6.34 15.32
CA ALA A 158 10.14 -6.00 15.13
C ALA A 158 9.99 -4.55 14.65
N THR A 159 9.04 -4.27 13.78
CA THR A 159 8.81 -2.91 13.28
C THR A 159 8.42 -1.91 14.38
N ILE A 160 7.92 -2.42 15.54
CA ILE A 160 7.62 -1.62 16.74
C ILE A 160 8.85 -1.30 17.60
N ASP A 161 10.02 -1.83 17.27
CA ASP A 161 11.24 -1.53 18.03
C ASP A 161 11.70 -0.09 17.76
N PRO A 162 11.95 0.74 18.78
CA PRO A 162 12.44 2.10 18.60
C PRO A 162 13.72 2.16 17.77
N GLY A 163 14.59 1.16 17.90
CA GLY A 163 15.80 1.00 17.11
C GLY A 163 15.54 0.77 15.63
N TYR A 164 14.37 0.23 15.26
CA TYR A 164 13.94 0.01 13.90
C TYR A 164 13.17 1.21 13.33
N TYR A 165 12.05 1.61 13.93
CA TYR A 165 11.17 2.61 13.34
C TYR A 165 11.79 4.02 13.28
N LYS A 166 12.81 4.32 14.06
CA LYS A 166 13.57 5.57 13.90
C LYS A 166 14.10 5.76 12.49
N TRP A 167 14.45 4.66 11.81
CA TRP A 167 14.92 4.72 10.43
C TRP A 167 13.79 4.98 9.45
N THR A 168 12.60 4.44 9.69
CA THR A 168 11.39 4.77 8.93
C THR A 168 11.05 6.25 9.07
N GLN A 169 11.15 6.79 10.29
CA GLN A 169 10.97 8.22 10.53
C GLN A 169 12.03 9.07 9.83
N TRP A 170 13.30 8.63 9.87
CA TRP A 170 14.38 9.31 9.17
C TRP A 170 14.17 9.33 7.65
N ILE A 171 13.78 8.20 7.07
CA ILE A 171 13.43 8.13 5.63
C ILE A 171 12.30 9.10 5.30
N PHE A 172 11.25 9.15 6.14
CA PHE A 172 10.16 10.11 5.96
C PHE A 172 10.67 11.55 5.95
N LEU A 173 11.57 11.91 6.87
CA LEU A 173 12.16 13.26 6.91
C LEU A 173 13.00 13.55 5.67
N GLN A 174 13.71 12.56 5.11
CA GLN A 174 14.43 12.73 3.85
C GLN A 174 13.46 12.99 2.69
N LEU A 175 12.34 12.25 2.61
CA LEU A 175 11.31 12.48 1.61
C LEU A 175 10.65 13.86 1.76
N PHE A 176 10.36 14.27 2.99
CA PHE A 176 9.79 15.59 3.27
C PHE A 176 10.76 16.72 2.94
N GLY A 177 12.06 16.53 3.21
CA GLY A 177 13.14 17.46 2.87
C GLY A 177 13.58 17.42 1.40
N SER A 178 12.85 16.72 0.51
CA SER A 178 13.24 16.52 -0.88
C SER A 178 12.13 16.86 -1.87
N TRP A 179 12.54 17.17 -3.09
CA TRP A 179 11.67 17.33 -4.26
C TRP A 179 12.24 16.50 -5.42
N PHE A 180 11.39 16.12 -6.38
CA PHE A 180 11.83 15.41 -7.58
C PHE A 180 12.20 16.40 -8.68
N ASP A 181 13.47 16.40 -9.10
CA ASP A 181 13.93 17.19 -10.24
C ASP A 181 13.80 16.35 -11.50
N GLU A 182 12.80 16.66 -12.34
CA GLU A 182 12.52 15.95 -13.60
C GLU A 182 13.71 16.04 -14.57
N THR A 183 14.46 17.15 -14.58
CA THR A 183 15.63 17.32 -15.46
C THR A 183 16.78 16.41 -15.04
N ALA A 184 17.01 16.31 -13.73
CA ALA A 184 18.05 15.45 -13.17
C ALA A 184 17.59 13.99 -13.02
N GLY A 185 16.29 13.70 -13.13
CA GLY A 185 15.67 12.37 -12.95
C GLY A 185 15.86 11.79 -11.55
N LYS A 186 15.99 12.65 -10.52
CA LYS A 186 16.25 12.23 -9.13
C LYS A 186 15.73 13.21 -8.09
N ALA A 187 15.62 12.73 -6.85
CA ALA A 187 15.35 13.58 -5.71
C ALA A 187 16.57 14.50 -5.42
N ARG A 188 16.26 15.75 -5.05
CA ARG A 188 17.23 16.76 -4.58
C ARG A 188 16.74 17.39 -3.28
N PRO A 189 17.62 17.95 -2.44
CA PRO A 189 17.24 18.70 -1.25
C PRO A 189 16.29 19.84 -1.58
N ILE A 190 15.29 20.07 -0.74
CA ILE A 190 14.27 21.11 -0.97
C ILE A 190 14.87 22.52 -0.91
N GLU A 191 15.95 22.71 -0.18
CA GLU A 191 16.70 23.96 -0.07
C GLU A 191 17.28 24.38 -1.43
N GLU A 192 17.68 23.42 -2.27
CA GLU A 192 18.17 23.70 -3.63
C GLU A 192 17.05 24.25 -4.51
N LEU A 193 15.83 23.70 -4.40
CA LEU A 193 14.67 24.26 -5.09
C LEU A 193 14.40 25.71 -4.67
N VAL A 194 14.42 25.97 -3.36
CA VAL A 194 14.19 27.33 -2.83
C VAL A 194 15.25 28.28 -3.36
N ALA A 195 16.52 27.89 -3.35
CA ALA A 195 17.61 28.69 -3.90
C ALA A 195 17.45 29.00 -5.40
N GLU A 196 17.01 28.01 -6.19
CA GLU A 196 16.74 28.21 -7.63
C GLU A 196 15.56 29.18 -7.86
N LEU A 197 14.50 29.11 -7.03
CA LEU A 197 13.36 30.01 -7.10
C LEU A 197 13.74 31.43 -6.69
N ASP A 198 14.51 31.58 -5.62
CA ASP A 198 15.00 32.90 -5.14
C ASP A 198 15.96 33.56 -6.13
N ALA A 199 16.80 32.77 -6.80
CA ALA A 199 17.69 33.25 -7.84
C ALA A 199 16.99 33.54 -9.19
N GLY A 200 15.72 33.17 -9.33
CA GLY A 200 14.96 33.29 -10.58
C GLY A 200 15.43 32.34 -11.70
N THR A 201 16.27 31.38 -11.39
CA THR A 201 16.73 30.35 -12.36
C THR A 201 15.66 29.27 -12.61
N ARG A 202 14.68 29.17 -11.72
CA ARG A 202 13.48 28.35 -11.86
C ARG A 202 12.23 29.19 -11.63
N THR A 203 11.22 28.95 -12.46
CA THR A 203 9.87 29.51 -12.25
C THR A 203 8.98 28.41 -11.67
N PRO A 204 8.14 28.70 -10.65
CA PRO A 204 7.16 27.74 -10.16
C PRO A 204 6.26 27.23 -11.30
N ALA A 205 6.04 25.92 -11.33
CA ALA A 205 5.10 25.35 -12.29
C ALA A 205 3.67 25.87 -12.02
N PRO A 206 2.85 26.12 -13.07
CA PRO A 206 1.51 26.69 -12.91
C PRO A 206 0.63 25.96 -11.90
N GLU A 207 0.71 24.63 -11.87
CA GLU A 207 -0.03 23.76 -10.93
C GLU A 207 0.43 23.91 -9.47
N THR A 208 1.68 24.31 -9.25
CA THR A 208 2.23 24.57 -7.90
C THR A 208 1.99 25.98 -7.42
N ASN A 209 1.77 26.91 -8.35
CA ASN A 209 1.48 28.32 -8.10
C ASN A 209 0.21 28.78 -8.83
N PRO A 210 -0.99 28.37 -8.39
CA PRO A 210 -2.24 28.73 -9.04
C PRO A 210 -2.52 30.24 -9.10
N SER A 211 -1.83 31.04 -8.29
CA SER A 211 -2.00 32.49 -8.30
C SER A 211 -1.40 33.14 -9.55
N GLY A 212 -0.49 32.46 -10.25
CA GLY A 212 0.25 32.98 -11.38
C GLY A 212 1.17 34.17 -11.09
N ARG A 213 1.27 34.60 -9.81
CA ARG A 213 2.13 35.71 -9.41
C ARG A 213 3.61 35.30 -9.43
N PRO A 214 4.54 36.17 -9.78
CA PRO A 214 5.96 35.93 -9.69
C PRO A 214 6.38 35.47 -8.29
N TRP A 215 7.34 34.56 -8.17
CA TRP A 215 7.83 34.05 -6.88
C TRP A 215 8.26 35.18 -5.92
N ALA A 216 8.94 36.22 -6.43
CA ALA A 216 9.39 37.34 -5.63
C ALA A 216 8.26 38.14 -4.98
N GLU A 217 7.06 38.12 -5.57
CA GLU A 217 5.86 38.82 -5.08
C GLU A 217 4.99 38.01 -4.13
N LEU A 218 5.32 36.74 -3.94
CA LEU A 218 4.59 35.87 -3.02
C LEU A 218 4.99 36.19 -1.56
N ASP A 219 3.97 36.23 -0.70
CA ASP A 219 4.21 36.26 0.74
C ASP A 219 4.75 34.93 1.26
N GLU A 220 5.19 34.88 2.50
CA GLU A 220 5.77 33.68 3.11
C GLU A 220 4.82 32.45 3.07
N VAL A 221 3.53 32.69 3.29
CA VAL A 221 2.54 31.59 3.29
C VAL A 221 2.35 31.01 1.89
N ALA A 222 2.28 31.88 0.88
CA ALA A 222 2.15 31.47 -0.52
C ALA A 222 3.42 30.74 -1.00
N ARG A 223 4.61 31.26 -0.65
CA ARG A 223 5.90 30.58 -0.95
C ARG A 223 5.96 29.20 -0.32
N ARG A 224 5.56 29.06 0.95
CA ARG A 224 5.50 27.77 1.63
C ARG A 224 4.58 26.78 0.90
N LYS A 225 3.39 27.23 0.47
CA LYS A 225 2.46 26.39 -0.30
C LYS A 225 3.07 25.93 -1.63
N VAL A 226 3.77 26.82 -2.34
CA VAL A 226 4.47 26.44 -3.58
C VAL A 226 5.53 25.39 -3.28
N VAL A 227 6.39 25.60 -2.27
CA VAL A 227 7.44 24.63 -1.89
C VAL A 227 6.84 23.29 -1.50
N ASP A 228 5.77 23.29 -0.68
CA ASP A 228 5.11 22.06 -0.24
C ASP A 228 4.49 21.28 -1.41
N ALA A 229 4.08 21.96 -2.48
CA ALA A 229 3.59 21.32 -3.70
C ALA A 229 4.67 20.54 -4.48
N TYR A 230 5.95 20.81 -4.25
CA TYR A 230 7.07 20.06 -4.82
C TYR A 230 7.57 18.92 -3.95
N ARG A 231 7.31 18.95 -2.63
CA ARG A 231 7.83 17.94 -1.70
C ARG A 231 7.40 16.53 -2.10
N LEU A 232 8.29 15.57 -1.89
CA LEU A 232 7.98 14.15 -2.10
C LEU A 232 7.01 13.57 -1.05
N ALA A 233 7.01 14.11 0.17
CA ALA A 233 5.99 13.84 1.17
C ALA A 233 5.25 15.15 1.50
N TYR A 234 3.91 15.14 1.44
CA TYR A 234 3.08 16.33 1.59
C TYR A 234 1.74 16.01 2.24
N LEU A 235 1.11 17.03 2.86
CA LEU A 235 -0.24 16.92 3.38
C LEU A 235 -1.26 17.25 2.30
N HIS A 236 -2.27 16.39 2.15
CA HIS A 236 -3.37 16.61 1.22
C HIS A 236 -4.69 16.19 1.84
N GLU A 237 -5.75 16.92 1.53
CA GLU A 237 -7.11 16.53 1.89
C GLU A 237 -7.69 15.65 0.79
N ALA A 238 -7.73 14.36 1.04
CA ALA A 238 -8.17 13.35 0.08
C ALA A 238 -9.45 12.65 0.56
N PRO A 239 -10.34 12.22 -0.35
CA PRO A 239 -11.47 11.39 -0.01
C PRO A 239 -10.98 10.00 0.43
N VAL A 240 -11.24 9.65 1.69
CA VAL A 240 -10.83 8.38 2.30
C VAL A 240 -12.04 7.56 2.73
N ASN A 241 -11.85 6.25 2.88
CA ASN A 241 -12.86 5.34 3.41
C ASN A 241 -12.79 5.36 4.94
N TRP A 242 -13.59 6.21 5.56
CA TRP A 242 -13.66 6.34 7.01
C TRP A 242 -14.61 5.33 7.63
N CYS A 243 -14.15 4.57 8.60
CA CYS A 243 -14.95 3.62 9.38
C CYS A 243 -15.10 4.09 10.82
N PRO A 244 -16.23 4.69 11.22
CA PRO A 244 -16.45 5.15 12.60
C PRO A 244 -16.40 4.00 13.63
N GLY A 245 -16.86 2.80 13.25
CA GLY A 245 -16.88 1.63 14.13
C GLY A 245 -15.48 1.11 14.47
N LEU A 246 -14.50 1.34 13.60
CA LEU A 246 -13.09 1.00 13.82
C LEU A 246 -12.25 2.22 14.22
N GLY A 247 -12.80 3.44 14.07
CA GLY A 247 -12.10 4.68 14.38
C GLY A 247 -10.91 4.99 13.47
N THR A 248 -10.89 4.46 12.23
CA THR A 248 -9.75 4.56 11.32
C THR A 248 -10.17 4.66 9.85
N VAL A 249 -9.18 5.00 9.02
CA VAL A 249 -9.29 4.95 7.55
C VAL A 249 -8.95 3.54 7.07
N LEU A 250 -9.72 3.05 6.10
CA LEU A 250 -9.54 1.74 5.48
C LEU A 250 -9.04 1.87 4.04
N SER A 251 -8.22 0.92 3.61
CA SER A 251 -7.87 0.74 2.20
C SER A 251 -9.10 0.29 1.39
N ASN A 252 -9.00 0.34 0.06
CA ASN A 252 -10.11 -0.12 -0.78
C ASN A 252 -10.37 -1.63 -0.64
N GLU A 253 -9.31 -2.40 -0.37
CA GLU A 253 -9.34 -3.85 -0.19
C GLU A 253 -10.02 -4.26 1.11
N GLU A 254 -10.04 -3.39 2.13
CA GLU A 254 -10.69 -3.61 3.41
C GLU A 254 -12.17 -3.21 3.43
N VAL A 255 -12.69 -2.72 2.29
CA VAL A 255 -14.10 -2.35 2.12
C VAL A 255 -14.79 -3.35 1.20
N THR A 256 -15.81 -3.98 1.72
CA THR A 256 -16.63 -4.97 0.99
C THR A 256 -17.51 -4.30 -0.07
N ALA A 257 -18.03 -5.07 -1.01
CA ALA A 257 -18.85 -4.55 -2.12
C ALA A 257 -20.14 -3.83 -1.66
N ASP A 258 -20.63 -4.13 -0.47
CA ASP A 258 -21.80 -3.49 0.16
C ASP A 258 -21.43 -2.26 1.01
N GLY A 259 -20.18 -1.79 0.94
CA GLY A 259 -19.72 -0.57 1.62
C GLY A 259 -19.52 -0.72 3.12
N ARG A 260 -19.11 -1.88 3.56
CA ARG A 260 -18.81 -2.19 4.97
C ARG A 260 -17.36 -2.57 5.16
N SER A 261 -16.87 -2.47 6.39
CA SER A 261 -15.53 -2.95 6.71
C SER A 261 -15.48 -4.47 6.73
N GLU A 262 -14.43 -5.07 6.17
CA GLU A 262 -14.19 -6.51 6.23
C GLU A 262 -14.16 -6.98 7.69
N ARG A 263 -13.49 -6.21 8.57
CA ARG A 263 -13.46 -6.47 10.01
C ARG A 263 -14.60 -5.76 10.71
N GLY A 264 -15.39 -6.51 11.49
CA GLY A 264 -16.44 -5.96 12.32
C GLY A 264 -17.72 -5.56 11.56
N ASN A 265 -17.74 -5.66 10.24
CA ASN A 265 -18.90 -5.39 9.39
C ASN A 265 -19.56 -4.03 9.66
N PHE A 266 -18.76 -2.98 9.91
CA PHE A 266 -19.24 -1.63 10.19
C PHE A 266 -19.48 -0.84 8.92
N PRO A 267 -20.42 0.12 8.89
CA PRO A 267 -20.59 1.03 7.75
C PRO A 267 -19.32 1.85 7.49
N VAL A 268 -18.97 2.02 6.22
CA VAL A 268 -17.83 2.83 5.77
C VAL A 268 -18.37 4.02 4.97
N PHE A 269 -17.78 5.20 5.21
CA PHE A 269 -18.21 6.45 4.58
C PHE A 269 -17.02 7.11 3.86
N ARG A 270 -17.24 7.56 2.63
CA ARG A 270 -16.25 8.41 1.97
C ARG A 270 -16.37 9.83 2.49
N ARG A 271 -15.26 10.37 2.99
CA ARG A 271 -15.17 11.74 3.47
C ARG A 271 -13.78 12.31 3.24
N PRO A 272 -13.65 13.62 3.01
CA PRO A 272 -12.34 14.24 2.95
C PRO A 272 -11.67 14.17 4.33
N LEU A 273 -10.41 13.80 4.35
CA LEU A 273 -9.57 13.79 5.54
C LEU A 273 -8.13 14.18 5.16
N LYS A 274 -7.51 14.99 5.99
CA LYS A 274 -6.13 15.37 5.81
C LYS A 274 -5.21 14.16 6.04
N GLN A 275 -4.44 13.80 5.03
CA GLN A 275 -3.54 12.65 5.02
C GLN A 275 -2.14 13.05 4.59
N TRP A 276 -1.14 12.36 5.11
CA TRP A 276 0.18 12.35 4.51
C TRP A 276 0.15 11.56 3.20
N MET A 277 0.64 12.18 2.15
CA MET A 277 0.75 11.59 0.83
C MET A 277 2.22 11.54 0.43
N MET A 278 2.59 10.51 -0.33
CA MET A 278 3.90 10.40 -0.95
C MET A 278 3.75 10.47 -2.47
N ARG A 279 4.61 11.25 -3.12
CA ARG A 279 4.59 11.47 -4.57
C ARG A 279 5.27 10.31 -5.31
N ILE A 280 4.73 9.10 -5.11
CA ILE A 280 5.27 7.86 -5.72
C ILE A 280 5.23 7.90 -7.23
N THR A 281 4.30 8.66 -7.82
CA THR A 281 4.13 8.79 -9.28
C THR A 281 5.32 9.42 -9.97
N ALA A 282 6.12 10.23 -9.26
CA ALA A 282 7.35 10.82 -9.80
C ALA A 282 8.40 9.76 -10.22
N TYR A 283 8.27 8.53 -9.69
CA TYR A 283 9.18 7.43 -10.00
C TYR A 283 8.53 6.33 -10.86
N ALA A 284 7.28 6.50 -11.29
CA ALA A 284 6.54 5.46 -11.99
C ALA A 284 7.23 5.00 -13.29
N ASP A 285 7.71 5.93 -14.10
CA ASP A 285 8.41 5.61 -15.34
C ASP A 285 9.72 4.88 -15.07
N ARG A 286 10.51 5.36 -14.12
CA ARG A 286 11.76 4.72 -13.73
C ARG A 286 11.54 3.31 -13.20
N LEU A 287 10.49 3.09 -12.39
CA LEU A 287 10.17 1.75 -11.88
C LEU A 287 9.87 0.76 -13.01
N ILE A 288 9.22 1.21 -14.10
CA ILE A 288 8.99 0.37 -15.28
C ILE A 288 10.30 0.10 -16.02
N ASP A 289 11.09 1.13 -16.27
CA ASP A 289 12.31 1.04 -17.07
C ASP A 289 13.37 0.20 -16.35
N ASP A 290 13.49 0.32 -15.02
CA ASP A 290 14.44 -0.45 -14.20
C ASP A 290 14.08 -1.95 -14.11
N LEU A 291 12.87 -2.38 -14.47
CA LEU A 291 12.51 -3.82 -14.52
C LEU A 291 13.39 -4.62 -15.48
N ASP A 292 13.90 -4.00 -16.54
CA ASP A 292 14.75 -4.68 -17.52
C ASP A 292 16.14 -5.02 -16.96
N ARG A 293 16.53 -4.36 -15.86
CA ARG A 293 17.81 -4.59 -15.17
C ARG A 293 17.75 -5.73 -14.15
N LEU A 294 16.54 -6.24 -13.85
CA LEU A 294 16.33 -7.26 -12.84
C LEU A 294 16.36 -8.66 -13.46
N ASP A 295 16.98 -9.59 -12.76
CA ASP A 295 16.96 -11.03 -13.10
C ASP A 295 15.67 -11.67 -12.51
N TRP A 296 14.52 -11.23 -13.03
CA TRP A 296 13.21 -11.72 -12.67
C TRP A 296 12.52 -12.42 -13.83
N SER A 297 11.60 -13.33 -13.54
CA SER A 297 10.79 -13.96 -14.58
C SER A 297 9.96 -12.94 -15.36
N ASP A 298 9.73 -13.21 -16.65
CA ASP A 298 8.94 -12.33 -17.53
C ASP A 298 7.51 -12.13 -17.01
N SER A 299 6.90 -13.15 -16.40
CA SER A 299 5.57 -13.07 -15.81
C SER A 299 5.52 -12.06 -14.66
N LEU A 300 6.55 -12.04 -13.80
CA LEU A 300 6.65 -11.09 -12.70
C LEU A 300 6.88 -9.66 -13.22
N LYS A 301 7.78 -9.48 -14.18
CA LYS A 301 8.00 -8.18 -14.84
C LYS A 301 6.74 -7.66 -15.51
N LEU A 302 5.98 -8.52 -16.19
CA LEU A 302 4.72 -8.16 -16.82
C LEU A 302 3.67 -7.75 -15.79
N MET A 303 3.58 -8.46 -14.66
CA MET A 303 2.68 -8.12 -13.58
C MET A 303 2.99 -6.73 -13.00
N GLN A 304 4.28 -6.40 -12.79
CA GLN A 304 4.73 -5.09 -12.31
C GLN A 304 4.41 -3.97 -13.32
N ARG A 305 4.68 -4.18 -14.60
CA ARG A 305 4.34 -3.23 -15.68
C ARG A 305 2.85 -2.96 -15.73
N ASN A 306 2.03 -4.02 -15.64
CA ASN A 306 0.57 -3.89 -15.64
C ASN A 306 0.05 -3.18 -14.39
N TRP A 307 0.68 -3.39 -13.24
CA TRP A 307 0.33 -2.72 -11.98
C TRP A 307 0.59 -1.21 -12.05
N ILE A 308 1.76 -0.81 -12.52
CA ILE A 308 2.11 0.61 -12.68
C ILE A 308 1.25 1.23 -13.79
N GLY A 309 1.02 0.52 -14.90
CA GLY A 309 0.02 0.88 -15.90
C GLY A 309 0.38 2.12 -16.71
N ARG A 310 1.63 2.25 -17.19
CA ARG A 310 1.97 3.33 -18.14
C ARG A 310 1.02 3.30 -19.33
N SER A 311 0.31 4.40 -19.57
CA SER A 311 -0.58 4.53 -20.72
C SER A 311 -0.28 5.79 -21.51
N THR A 312 -0.38 5.67 -22.85
CA THR A 312 -0.21 6.78 -23.78
C THR A 312 -1.56 7.12 -24.38
N GLY A 313 -1.89 8.42 -24.46
CA GLY A 313 -3.17 8.88 -24.96
C GLY A 313 -3.17 10.37 -25.22
N ALA A 314 -4.36 10.92 -25.41
CA ALA A 314 -4.58 12.33 -25.64
C ALA A 314 -5.46 12.96 -24.56
N LYS A 315 -5.17 14.20 -24.20
CA LYS A 315 -6.07 15.04 -23.43
C LYS A 315 -6.99 15.77 -24.40
N VAL A 316 -8.28 15.67 -24.18
CA VAL A 316 -9.30 16.27 -25.00
C VAL A 316 -10.15 17.20 -24.14
N ARG A 317 -10.37 18.42 -24.60
CA ARG A 317 -11.24 19.39 -23.93
C ARG A 317 -12.56 19.50 -24.66
N PHE A 318 -13.63 19.30 -23.92
CA PHE A 318 -14.99 19.53 -24.38
C PHE A 318 -15.48 20.86 -23.82
N ALA A 319 -15.82 21.78 -24.71
CA ALA A 319 -16.46 23.04 -24.31
C ALA A 319 -17.84 22.75 -23.71
N VAL A 320 -18.15 23.40 -22.60
CA VAL A 320 -19.48 23.30 -21.97
C VAL A 320 -20.30 24.49 -22.38
N GLY A 321 -21.37 24.23 -23.14
CA GLY A 321 -22.36 25.24 -23.58
C GLY A 321 -23.71 24.97 -22.96
N VAL A 322 -24.52 26.04 -22.81
CA VAL A 322 -25.94 25.92 -22.44
C VAL A 322 -26.75 25.68 -23.69
N ALA A 323 -27.70 24.76 -23.66
CA ALA A 323 -28.53 24.41 -24.82
C ALA A 323 -29.18 25.68 -25.43
N GLY A 324 -28.92 25.91 -26.73
CA GLY A 324 -29.45 27.06 -27.48
C GLY A 324 -28.55 28.32 -27.52
N ARG A 325 -27.38 28.32 -26.83
CA ARG A 325 -26.37 29.37 -26.96
C ARG A 325 -25.05 28.72 -27.37
N VAL A 326 -24.63 28.95 -28.57
CA VAL A 326 -23.28 28.74 -29.05
C VAL A 326 -22.56 30.09 -28.87
N ASP A 327 -22.19 30.40 -27.64
CA ASP A 327 -21.28 31.51 -27.38
C ASP A 327 -19.86 31.00 -27.58
N ASP A 328 -19.10 31.65 -28.45
CA ASP A 328 -17.67 31.40 -28.72
C ASP A 328 -16.76 31.58 -27.48
N ALA A 329 -17.32 32.00 -26.35
CA ALA A 329 -16.69 32.14 -25.06
C ALA A 329 -17.28 31.11 -24.08
N ALA A 330 -17.12 29.82 -24.36
CA ALA A 330 -17.37 28.79 -23.35
C ALA A 330 -16.38 28.99 -22.19
N SER A 331 -16.88 29.57 -21.10
CA SER A 331 -16.05 29.87 -19.91
C SER A 331 -15.60 28.63 -19.16
N GLU A 332 -16.18 27.48 -19.45
CA GLU A 332 -15.91 26.21 -18.78
C GLU A 332 -15.68 25.08 -19.78
N SER A 333 -14.80 24.17 -19.42
CA SER A 333 -14.52 22.98 -20.23
C SER A 333 -14.35 21.75 -19.35
N ILE A 334 -14.66 20.58 -19.91
CA ILE A 334 -14.39 19.29 -19.31
C ILE A 334 -13.17 18.70 -20.02
N GLU A 335 -12.07 18.55 -19.31
CA GLU A 335 -10.88 17.86 -19.83
C GLU A 335 -10.96 16.37 -19.51
N VAL A 336 -10.76 15.52 -20.49
CA VAL A 336 -10.69 14.08 -20.34
C VAL A 336 -9.39 13.55 -20.94
N PHE A 337 -8.86 12.50 -20.35
CA PHE A 337 -7.77 11.72 -20.93
C PHE A 337 -8.34 10.45 -21.58
N THR A 338 -7.94 10.17 -22.82
CA THR A 338 -8.34 8.95 -23.53
C THR A 338 -7.15 8.26 -24.18
N THR A 339 -7.07 6.94 -24.07
CA THR A 339 -6.14 6.10 -24.83
C THR A 339 -6.62 5.80 -26.25
N ARG A 340 -7.87 6.16 -26.56
CA ARG A 340 -8.51 5.92 -27.85
C ARG A 340 -9.12 7.21 -28.43
N PRO A 341 -8.28 8.21 -28.77
CA PRO A 341 -8.77 9.46 -29.35
C PRO A 341 -9.47 9.25 -30.71
N ASP A 342 -9.17 8.17 -31.39
CA ASP A 342 -9.82 7.74 -32.64
C ASP A 342 -11.32 7.47 -32.49
N THR A 343 -11.80 7.13 -31.29
CA THR A 343 -13.22 6.86 -31.03
C THR A 343 -14.03 8.11 -30.68
N LEU A 344 -13.39 9.27 -30.59
CA LEU A 344 -14.01 10.51 -30.13
C LEU A 344 -15.22 10.92 -30.96
N PHE A 345 -15.15 10.71 -32.28
CA PHE A 345 -16.23 11.04 -33.22
C PHE A 345 -17.51 10.21 -33.01
N GLY A 346 -17.44 9.12 -32.26
CA GLY A 346 -18.59 8.33 -31.85
C GLY A 346 -19.20 8.71 -30.52
N ALA A 347 -18.65 9.72 -29.82
CA ALA A 347 -19.16 10.16 -28.54
C ALA A 347 -20.49 10.89 -28.67
N THR A 348 -21.53 10.36 -28.05
CA THR A 348 -22.89 10.91 -28.10
C THR A 348 -23.36 11.53 -26.79
N TYR A 349 -22.65 11.27 -25.67
CA TYR A 349 -22.97 11.85 -24.39
C TYR A 349 -21.70 11.88 -23.49
N MET A 350 -21.76 12.71 -22.43
CA MET A 350 -20.75 12.85 -21.41
C MET A 350 -21.34 12.53 -20.05
N VAL A 351 -20.61 11.73 -19.24
CA VAL A 351 -21.00 11.40 -17.87
C VAL A 351 -20.03 12.04 -16.89
N LEU A 352 -20.58 12.79 -15.93
CA LEU A 352 -19.82 13.37 -14.83
C LEU A 352 -20.09 12.61 -13.53
N ALA A 353 -19.06 12.49 -12.68
CA ALA A 353 -19.27 12.02 -11.32
C ALA A 353 -20.18 13.00 -10.55
N PRO A 354 -21.04 12.52 -9.64
CA PRO A 354 -21.93 13.39 -8.86
C PRO A 354 -21.21 14.49 -8.08
N GLU A 355 -19.97 14.23 -7.70
CA GLU A 355 -19.10 15.13 -6.94
C GLU A 355 -18.37 16.17 -7.81
N HIS A 356 -18.48 16.07 -9.12
CA HIS A 356 -17.77 16.97 -10.03
C HIS A 356 -18.27 18.41 -9.84
N PRO A 357 -17.38 19.42 -9.74
CA PRO A 357 -17.77 20.81 -9.47
C PRO A 357 -18.83 21.36 -10.45
N LEU A 358 -18.76 20.98 -11.71
CA LEU A 358 -19.70 21.42 -12.74
C LEU A 358 -21.11 20.84 -12.57
N VAL A 359 -21.31 19.77 -11.82
CA VAL A 359 -22.64 19.15 -11.66
C VAL A 359 -23.64 20.14 -11.05
N ALA A 360 -23.23 20.91 -10.05
CA ALA A 360 -24.08 21.91 -9.44
C ALA A 360 -24.47 23.03 -10.42
N ALA A 361 -23.52 23.49 -11.22
CA ALA A 361 -23.71 24.56 -12.21
C ALA A 361 -24.54 24.10 -13.42
N LEU A 362 -24.39 22.86 -13.85
CA LEU A 362 -25.08 22.30 -15.02
C LEU A 362 -26.43 21.67 -14.70
N THR A 363 -26.78 21.51 -13.42
CA THR A 363 -28.05 20.91 -13.04
C THR A 363 -29.18 21.93 -13.17
N ALA A 364 -30.06 21.75 -14.15
CA ALA A 364 -31.25 22.56 -14.30
C ALA A 364 -32.29 22.32 -13.21
N ASP A 365 -33.04 23.34 -12.81
CA ASP A 365 -34.09 23.24 -11.78
C ASP A 365 -35.30 22.41 -12.26
N ALA A 366 -35.51 22.31 -13.57
CA ALA A 366 -36.59 21.55 -14.16
C ALA A 366 -36.11 20.76 -15.39
N TRP A 367 -36.83 19.73 -15.73
CA TRP A 367 -36.63 19.02 -16.99
C TRP A 367 -37.09 19.90 -18.17
N PRO A 368 -36.35 19.86 -19.28
CA PRO A 368 -36.78 20.55 -20.50
C PRO A 368 -38.16 20.06 -20.95
N ASP A 369 -38.93 20.97 -21.61
CA ASP A 369 -40.20 20.60 -22.19
C ASP A 369 -40.00 19.51 -23.27
N GLY A 370 -40.88 18.52 -23.27
CA GLY A 370 -40.78 17.37 -24.18
C GLY A 370 -39.82 16.25 -23.69
N THR A 371 -39.25 16.35 -22.52
CA THR A 371 -38.44 15.25 -21.96
C THR A 371 -39.31 14.00 -21.75
N ASP A 372 -38.83 12.85 -22.24
CA ASP A 372 -39.53 11.58 -22.18
C ASP A 372 -39.85 11.23 -20.69
N PRO A 373 -41.11 10.89 -20.37
CA PRO A 373 -41.54 10.54 -19.01
C PRO A 373 -40.74 9.43 -18.37
N ARG A 374 -40.15 8.53 -19.16
CA ARG A 374 -39.25 7.48 -18.68
C ARG A 374 -38.00 8.02 -17.97
N TRP A 375 -37.57 9.25 -18.30
CA TRP A 375 -36.44 9.94 -17.71
C TRP A 375 -36.82 10.74 -16.48
N THR A 376 -38.03 11.29 -16.44
CA THR A 376 -38.48 12.18 -15.39
C THR A 376 -39.10 11.41 -14.23
N GLY A 377 -39.51 10.17 -14.41
CA GLY A 377 -40.46 9.49 -13.55
C GLY A 377 -41.74 10.35 -13.45
N GLU A 378 -42.56 10.20 -12.47
CA GLU A 378 -43.76 11.04 -12.26
C GLU A 378 -43.46 12.46 -11.74
N ARG A 379 -42.20 12.88 -11.69
CA ARG A 379 -41.76 14.16 -11.10
C ARG A 379 -41.39 15.17 -12.19
N ARG A 380 -42.21 16.19 -12.35
CA ARG A 380 -41.90 17.32 -13.24
C ARG A 380 -40.77 18.23 -12.78
N ARG A 381 -40.41 18.23 -11.47
CA ARG A 381 -39.29 19.00 -10.89
C ARG A 381 -38.18 18.07 -10.46
N ARG A 382 -36.96 18.40 -10.84
CA ARG A 382 -35.79 17.74 -10.26
C ARG A 382 -35.71 18.05 -8.76
N PRO A 383 -35.39 17.07 -7.89
CA PRO A 383 -35.17 17.39 -6.49
C PRO A 383 -33.96 18.33 -6.37
N ARG A 384 -34.17 19.49 -5.74
CA ARG A 384 -33.16 20.52 -5.46
C ARG A 384 -32.07 20.04 -4.52
N ARG A 385 -31.51 18.87 -4.62
CA ARG A 385 -30.32 18.43 -3.84
C ARG A 385 -29.68 17.21 -4.47
N CYS A 386 -28.66 17.42 -5.31
CA CYS A 386 -27.41 16.71 -5.20
C CYS A 386 -26.43 17.51 -4.31
N ALA A 387 -26.93 18.12 -3.23
CA ALA A 387 -26.09 18.75 -2.24
C ALA A 387 -25.69 17.66 -1.21
N ALA A 388 -24.43 17.40 -1.13
CA ALA A 388 -23.79 16.65 -0.07
C ALA A 388 -24.18 17.22 1.30
N THR A 389 -25.27 16.76 1.88
CA THR A 389 -25.55 16.95 3.29
C THR A 389 -26.23 15.70 3.81
N SER A 390 -25.57 15.11 4.78
CA SER A 390 -26.00 13.99 5.59
C SER A 390 -25.88 12.60 4.97
N GLY A 391 -24.82 11.89 5.22
CA GLY A 391 -24.60 10.54 5.71
C GLY A 391 -25.58 9.40 5.39
N ARG A 392 -26.40 9.52 4.35
CA ARG A 392 -27.14 8.40 3.80
C ARG A 392 -26.55 8.11 2.41
N PRO A 393 -26.09 6.89 2.17
CA PRO A 393 -25.85 6.47 0.80
C PRO A 393 -27.19 6.63 0.08
N LEU A 394 -27.28 7.52 -0.87
CA LEU A 394 -28.24 7.38 -1.95
C LEU A 394 -27.95 5.99 -2.50
N ALA A 395 -28.85 5.04 -2.18
CA ALA A 395 -28.88 3.78 -2.91
C ALA A 395 -28.83 4.21 -4.38
N ALA A 396 -27.70 3.93 -5.01
CA ALA A 396 -27.54 4.06 -6.42
C ALA A 396 -28.57 3.11 -7.03
N ARG A 397 -29.78 3.59 -7.23
CA ARG A 397 -30.71 2.96 -8.16
C ARG A 397 -30.03 3.14 -9.50
N SER A 398 -29.36 2.09 -9.83
CA SER A 398 -28.70 1.77 -11.05
C SER A 398 -29.29 2.54 -12.24
N TRP A 399 -28.58 3.55 -12.68
CA TRP A 399 -28.54 3.88 -14.08
C TRP A 399 -27.68 2.80 -14.74
N THR A 400 -28.24 1.64 -14.97
CA THR A 400 -27.69 0.67 -15.88
C THR A 400 -28.02 1.12 -17.29
N ALA A 401 -27.27 2.08 -17.81
CA ALA A 401 -26.87 1.93 -19.18
C ALA A 401 -26.04 0.65 -19.19
N ARG A 402 -26.52 -0.40 -19.83
CA ARG A 402 -25.73 -1.57 -20.18
C ARG A 402 -24.60 -1.11 -21.10
N THR A 403 -23.50 -0.70 -20.51
CA THR A 403 -22.23 -0.58 -21.20
C THR A 403 -21.69 -2.00 -21.30
N PRO A 404 -21.28 -2.48 -22.48
CA PRO A 404 -20.51 -3.73 -22.56
C PRO A 404 -19.30 -3.54 -21.69
N ALA A 405 -18.99 -4.52 -20.86
CA ALA A 405 -17.96 -4.59 -19.84
C ALA A 405 -16.85 -3.55 -20.02
N ALA A 406 -16.99 -2.42 -19.37
CA ALA A 406 -15.91 -1.47 -19.22
C ALA A 406 -14.87 -2.19 -18.38
N ARG A 407 -13.78 -2.59 -19.02
CA ARG A 407 -12.53 -2.90 -18.33
C ARG A 407 -12.30 -1.79 -17.32
N ARG A 408 -11.89 -2.16 -16.10
CA ARG A 408 -11.55 -1.30 -14.96
C ARG A 408 -11.07 0.07 -15.46
N PRO A 409 -11.48 1.19 -14.85
CA PRO A 409 -10.86 2.46 -15.15
C PRO A 409 -9.36 2.25 -14.92
N VAL A 410 -8.61 2.26 -16.00
CA VAL A 410 -7.17 2.41 -15.94
C VAL A 410 -7.02 3.77 -15.30
N SER A 411 -6.62 3.80 -14.04
CA SER A 411 -6.18 5.03 -13.39
C SER A 411 -5.00 5.50 -14.23
N GLY A 412 -5.30 6.32 -15.23
CA GLY A 412 -4.27 6.97 -15.99
C GLY A 412 -3.42 7.74 -15.00
N TRP A 413 -2.17 7.41 -14.91
CA TRP A 413 -1.16 8.23 -14.27
C TRP A 413 -0.95 9.48 -15.14
N GLY A 414 -2.02 10.24 -15.32
CA GLY A 414 -1.90 11.62 -15.68
C GLY A 414 -1.86 12.36 -14.35
N SER A 415 -0.68 12.79 -13.90
CA SER A 415 -0.64 13.88 -12.94
C SER A 415 -1.68 14.90 -13.36
N PRO A 416 -2.50 15.44 -12.46
CA PRO A 416 -3.17 16.67 -12.77
C PRO A 416 -2.04 17.68 -13.00
N ARG A 417 -1.70 17.91 -14.25
CA ARG A 417 -1.03 19.13 -14.68
C ARG A 417 -2.08 20.17 -14.90
#